data_e3409ccb82dab978476a2e9a66c69ad7
#
_entry.id   e3409ccb82dab978476a2e9a66c69ad7
#
_cell.length_a   1.000
_cell.length_b   1.000
_cell.length_c   1.000
_cell.angle_alpha   90.00
_cell.angle_beta   90.00
_cell.angle_gamma   90.00
#
_symmetry.space_group_name_H-M   'P 1'
#
loop_
_entity.id
_entity.type
_entity.pdbx_description
1 polymer ?
#
loop_
_entity_poly.entity_id
_entity_poly.type
_entity_poly.pdbx_seq_one_letter_code
_entity_poly.pdbx_strand_id
1 'polypeptide(L)'
;MSTGDATVNGNRLDYILRVPYYEVEQVSHPEKSLMEHIRFEGAHLQHQVCFRDGDSYVCAADYLFDRPIDALDIECTLYAAIAPSHVHALHATKSGKRDQAYFDATFTSATLRFAPPTKFGIAVTRMVDGARRGVGGVVQLLFLLTLALAARSRRELAALIGAFAVGMIGGAFANWQPDPRFAECAAALGVGYLAVEILFVPEGGWRWMIAAVLGGFQGIYLALFSRGDLPYFIVGASLSAVLLCAVAGMLMVRRVPRWAAALPLAAGLFWFFVRMRS
;
A
#
# COMPACT_ATOMS: atom_id res chain seq x y z
N MET A 1 -6.49 5.20 10.97
CA MET A 1 -7.05 5.16 9.60
C MET A 1 -8.18 6.16 9.50
N SER A 2 -8.18 7.03 8.51
CA SER A 2 -9.26 7.99 8.26
C SER A 2 -10.12 7.60 7.07
N THR A 3 -11.31 8.16 6.99
CA THR A 3 -12.24 7.98 5.87
C THR A 3 -12.63 9.33 5.27
N GLY A 4 -12.80 9.36 3.95
CA GLY A 4 -13.30 10.50 3.21
C GLY A 4 -14.51 10.10 2.37
N ASP A 5 -15.56 10.90 2.42
CA ASP A 5 -16.74 10.73 1.57
C ASP A 5 -16.84 11.94 0.63
N ALA A 6 -16.78 11.70 -0.67
CA ALA A 6 -16.86 12.71 -1.72
C ALA A 6 -18.13 12.54 -2.55
N THR A 7 -18.96 13.56 -2.63
CA THR A 7 -20.18 13.55 -3.45
C THR A 7 -20.06 14.57 -4.57
N VAL A 8 -20.12 14.10 -5.81
CA VAL A 8 -19.98 14.92 -7.00
C VAL A 8 -21.36 15.26 -7.59
N ASN A 9 -21.67 16.55 -7.67
CA ASN A 9 -22.90 17.11 -8.22
C ASN A 9 -22.57 18.14 -9.32
N GLY A 10 -22.47 17.69 -10.56
CA GLY A 10 -22.08 18.54 -11.69
C GLY A 10 -20.64 19.03 -11.56
N ASN A 11 -20.44 20.32 -11.28
CA ASN A 11 -19.13 20.95 -11.03
C ASN A 11 -18.86 21.22 -9.54
N ARG A 12 -19.72 20.72 -8.64
CA ARG A 12 -19.54 20.80 -7.18
C ARG A 12 -19.11 19.48 -6.62
N LEU A 13 -18.25 19.54 -5.62
CA LEU A 13 -17.77 18.40 -4.83
C LEU A 13 -17.98 18.71 -3.35
N ASP A 14 -18.85 17.95 -2.71
CA ASP A 14 -19.03 17.96 -1.27
C ASP A 14 -18.13 16.87 -0.69
N TYR A 15 -17.24 17.24 0.21
CA TYR A 15 -16.26 16.32 0.80
C TYR A 15 -16.35 16.32 2.31
N ILE A 16 -16.37 15.14 2.92
CA ILE A 16 -16.40 14.96 4.36
C ILE A 16 -15.23 14.04 4.75
N LEU A 17 -14.28 14.59 5.51
CA LEU A 17 -13.17 13.87 6.12
C LEU A 17 -13.54 13.46 7.56
N ARG A 18 -13.31 12.21 7.92
CA ARG A 18 -13.39 11.71 9.29
C ARG A 18 -12.07 11.09 9.71
N VAL A 19 -11.50 11.62 10.78
CA VAL A 19 -10.24 11.11 11.37
C VAL A 19 -10.52 10.76 12.83
N PRO A 20 -10.05 9.59 13.33
CA PRO A 20 -10.14 9.29 14.76
C PRO A 20 -9.51 10.39 15.60
N TYR A 21 -10.19 10.86 16.65
CA TYR A 21 -9.75 12.01 17.42
C TYR A 21 -8.37 11.83 18.04
N TYR A 22 -8.05 10.63 18.51
CA TYR A 22 -6.74 10.31 19.08
C TYR A 22 -5.57 10.46 18.09
N GLU A 23 -5.83 10.35 16.77
CA GLU A 23 -4.81 10.57 15.74
C GLU A 23 -4.58 12.08 15.46
N VAL A 24 -5.57 12.91 15.79
CA VAL A 24 -5.56 14.36 15.51
C VAL A 24 -5.07 15.16 16.73
N GLU A 25 -5.10 14.58 17.93
CA GLU A 25 -4.78 15.27 19.18
C GLU A 25 -3.37 15.87 19.21
N GLN A 26 -2.43 15.29 18.43
CA GLN A 26 -1.06 15.76 18.31
C GLN A 26 -0.83 16.71 17.12
N VAL A 27 -1.85 16.94 16.28
CA VAL A 27 -1.75 17.78 15.09
C VAL A 27 -2.02 19.24 15.48
N SER A 28 -1.07 20.11 15.22
CA SER A 28 -1.25 21.55 15.44
C SER A 28 -2.22 22.13 14.40
N HIS A 29 -3.25 22.87 14.86
CA HIS A 29 -4.27 23.47 14.00
C HIS A 29 -4.89 22.46 13.02
N PRO A 30 -5.55 21.41 13.55
CA PRO A 30 -6.00 20.27 12.70
C PRO A 30 -7.00 20.69 11.61
N GLU A 31 -7.81 21.71 11.85
CA GLU A 31 -8.78 22.25 10.88
C GLU A 31 -8.11 22.70 9.59
N LYS A 32 -6.92 23.25 9.66
CA LYS A 32 -6.16 23.72 8.50
C LYS A 32 -5.22 22.66 7.99
N SER A 33 -4.44 22.08 8.90
CA SER A 33 -3.40 21.11 8.55
C SER A 33 -3.96 19.88 7.80
N LEU A 34 -5.08 19.30 8.25
CA LEU A 34 -5.64 18.11 7.61
C LEU A 34 -6.12 18.40 6.18
N MET A 35 -6.77 19.54 5.96
CA MET A 35 -7.34 19.86 4.64
C MET A 35 -6.27 20.33 3.62
N GLU A 36 -5.15 20.88 4.07
CA GLU A 36 -4.01 21.22 3.20
C GLU A 36 -3.35 19.97 2.59
N HIS A 37 -3.50 18.81 3.25
CA HIS A 37 -2.97 17.53 2.81
C HIS A 37 -3.91 16.74 1.90
N ILE A 38 -5.08 17.31 1.55
CA ILE A 38 -6.01 16.74 0.57
C ILE A 38 -6.26 17.77 -0.52
N ARG A 39 -5.87 17.44 -1.73
CA ARG A 39 -6.03 18.33 -2.88
C ARG A 39 -6.82 17.63 -3.96
N PHE A 40 -7.80 18.34 -4.48
CA PHE A 40 -8.54 17.96 -5.68
C PHE A 40 -8.06 18.85 -6.82
N GLU A 41 -7.50 18.26 -7.87
CA GLU A 41 -6.92 19.01 -8.98
C GLU A 41 -7.99 19.81 -9.72
N GLY A 42 -7.76 21.11 -9.92
CA GLY A 42 -8.71 22.02 -10.54
C GLY A 42 -9.89 22.46 -9.66
N ALA A 43 -9.85 22.15 -8.35
CA ALA A 43 -10.89 22.53 -7.40
C ALA A 43 -10.57 23.83 -6.68
N HIS A 44 -11.59 24.67 -6.48
CA HIS A 44 -11.53 25.87 -5.65
C HIS A 44 -12.35 25.65 -4.38
N LEU A 45 -11.68 25.67 -3.22
CA LEU A 45 -12.34 25.56 -1.92
C LEU A 45 -13.25 26.78 -1.72
N GLN A 46 -14.54 26.54 -1.45
CA GLN A 46 -15.55 27.58 -1.21
C GLN A 46 -15.82 27.72 0.29
N HIS A 47 -16.03 26.62 0.97
CA HIS A 47 -16.37 26.60 2.38
C HIS A 47 -15.74 25.40 3.06
N GLN A 48 -15.37 25.58 4.34
CA GLN A 48 -14.81 24.51 5.18
C GLN A 48 -15.24 24.71 6.61
N VAL A 49 -15.69 23.64 7.24
CA VAL A 49 -16.02 23.60 8.68
C VAL A 49 -15.46 22.32 9.27
N CYS A 50 -14.76 22.43 10.39
CA CYS A 50 -14.26 21.28 11.13
C CYS A 50 -14.77 21.33 12.57
N PHE A 51 -15.12 20.16 13.11
CA PHE A 51 -15.60 20.01 14.48
C PHE A 51 -15.32 18.61 15.02
N ARG A 52 -15.36 18.47 16.33
CA ARG A 52 -15.29 17.17 16.97
C ARG A 52 -16.68 16.55 17.07
N ASP A 53 -16.80 15.32 16.63
CA ASP A 53 -18.02 14.49 16.71
C ASP A 53 -17.69 13.19 17.44
N GLY A 54 -17.95 13.15 18.73
CA GLY A 54 -17.60 12.02 19.61
C GLY A 54 -16.11 11.68 19.58
N ASP A 55 -15.78 10.47 19.11
CA ASP A 55 -14.41 9.97 18.99
C ASP A 55 -13.76 10.29 17.62
N SER A 56 -14.42 11.08 16.79
CA SER A 56 -13.95 11.49 15.49
C SER A 56 -13.79 13.00 15.38
N TYR A 57 -12.80 13.42 14.59
CA TYR A 57 -12.67 14.78 14.12
C TYR A 57 -13.17 14.82 12.67
N VAL A 58 -14.17 15.65 12.42
CA VAL A 58 -14.89 15.71 11.13
C VAL A 58 -14.63 17.06 10.48
N CYS A 59 -14.17 17.05 9.23
CA CYS A 59 -14.07 18.25 8.41
C CYS A 59 -14.98 18.10 7.17
N ALA A 60 -15.91 19.02 6.99
CA ALA A 60 -16.72 19.14 5.80
C ALA A 60 -16.20 20.30 4.94
N ALA A 61 -16.05 20.08 3.66
CA ALA A 61 -15.56 21.08 2.71
C ALA A 61 -16.31 21.01 1.37
N ASP A 62 -16.62 22.17 0.83
CA ASP A 62 -17.29 22.34 -0.45
C ASP A 62 -16.31 22.90 -1.46
N TYR A 63 -16.19 22.23 -2.60
CA TYR A 63 -15.31 22.63 -3.69
C TYR A 63 -16.12 22.93 -4.96
N LEU A 64 -15.65 23.92 -5.72
CA LEU A 64 -16.18 24.29 -7.02
C LEU A 64 -15.11 24.07 -8.09
N PHE A 65 -15.51 23.46 -9.19
CA PHE A 65 -14.67 23.26 -10.38
C PHE A 65 -15.17 24.17 -11.52
N ASP A 66 -14.27 24.58 -12.40
CA ASP A 66 -14.62 25.40 -13.57
C ASP A 66 -15.47 24.63 -14.58
N ARG A 67 -15.40 23.31 -14.58
CA ARG A 67 -16.11 22.41 -15.50
C ARG A 67 -16.75 21.25 -14.73
N PRO A 68 -17.78 20.61 -15.31
CA PRO A 68 -18.33 19.38 -14.75
C PRO A 68 -17.26 18.32 -14.58
N ILE A 69 -17.29 17.64 -13.43
CA ILE A 69 -16.28 16.65 -13.03
C ILE A 69 -16.56 15.33 -13.73
N ASP A 70 -15.76 14.93 -14.71
CA ASP A 70 -15.85 13.60 -15.35
C ASP A 70 -14.93 12.58 -14.69
N ALA A 71 -13.77 13.03 -14.24
CA ALA A 71 -12.85 12.30 -13.41
C ALA A 71 -12.41 13.18 -12.25
N LEU A 72 -12.10 12.58 -11.11
CA LEU A 72 -11.64 13.31 -9.94
C LEU A 72 -10.19 12.90 -9.66
N ASP A 73 -9.26 13.80 -9.95
CA ASP A 73 -7.84 13.63 -9.64
C ASP A 73 -7.57 14.17 -8.24
N ILE A 74 -6.94 13.31 -7.41
CA ILE A 74 -6.79 13.56 -5.99
C ILE A 74 -5.35 13.30 -5.59
N GLU A 75 -4.80 14.24 -4.82
CA GLU A 75 -3.56 14.08 -4.08
C GLU A 75 -3.86 14.09 -2.59
N CYS A 76 -3.40 13.07 -1.85
CA CYS A 76 -3.60 12.96 -0.42
C CYS A 76 -2.29 12.60 0.26
N THR A 77 -1.84 13.50 1.14
CA THR A 77 -0.59 13.37 1.92
C THR A 77 -0.85 13.41 3.43
N LEU A 78 -2.03 12.98 3.87
CA LEU A 78 -2.43 12.97 5.29
C LEU A 78 -1.46 12.23 6.19
N TYR A 79 -0.74 11.23 5.66
CA TYR A 79 0.32 10.53 6.40
C TYR A 79 1.41 11.47 6.92
N ALA A 80 1.66 12.59 6.23
CA ALA A 80 2.66 13.57 6.66
C ALA A 80 2.18 14.45 7.84
N ALA A 81 0.87 14.67 7.94
CA ALA A 81 0.28 15.44 9.02
C ALA A 81 -0.01 14.60 10.27
N ILE A 82 -0.40 13.34 10.10
CA ILE A 82 -0.88 12.47 11.18
C ILE A 82 0.24 11.52 11.64
N ALA A 83 0.57 10.53 10.80
CA ALA A 83 1.62 9.56 11.07
C ALA A 83 2.07 8.88 9.77
N PRO A 84 3.34 8.47 9.62
CA PRO A 84 3.84 7.80 8.42
C PRO A 84 3.13 6.50 8.05
N SER A 85 2.47 5.84 9.01
CA SER A 85 1.66 4.64 8.80
C SER A 85 0.18 4.92 8.53
N HIS A 86 -0.22 6.20 8.47
CA HIS A 86 -1.61 6.58 8.28
C HIS A 86 -2.12 6.16 6.89
N VAL A 87 -3.29 5.53 6.88
CA VAL A 87 -4.01 5.17 5.64
C VAL A 87 -5.31 5.95 5.59
N HIS A 88 -5.57 6.59 4.46
CA HIS A 88 -6.81 7.29 4.18
C HIS A 88 -7.61 6.53 3.13
N ALA A 89 -8.87 6.21 3.43
CA ALA A 89 -9.81 5.60 2.50
C ALA A 89 -10.80 6.65 2.00
N LEU A 90 -10.82 6.91 0.70
CA LEU A 90 -11.75 7.83 0.07
C LEU A 90 -12.82 7.08 -0.70
N HIS A 91 -14.07 7.40 -0.43
CA HIS A 91 -15.23 6.95 -1.17
C HIS A 91 -15.82 8.12 -1.95
N ALA A 92 -16.01 7.96 -3.25
CA ALA A 92 -16.60 9.00 -4.08
C ALA A 92 -17.86 8.49 -4.78
N THR A 93 -18.87 9.36 -4.86
CA THR A 93 -20.15 9.07 -5.50
C THR A 93 -20.49 10.17 -6.51
N LYS A 94 -20.87 9.79 -7.73
CA LYS A 94 -21.39 10.68 -8.78
C LYS A 94 -22.60 10.04 -9.44
N SER A 95 -23.77 10.65 -9.35
CA SER A 95 -25.02 10.16 -10.00
C SER A 95 -25.31 8.67 -9.71
N GLY A 96 -25.13 8.25 -8.46
CA GLY A 96 -25.35 6.87 -8.02
C GLY A 96 -24.21 5.88 -8.34
N LYS A 97 -23.21 6.28 -9.11
CA LYS A 97 -21.99 5.48 -9.35
C LYS A 97 -20.99 5.74 -8.23
N ARG A 98 -20.36 4.66 -7.74
CA ARG A 98 -19.39 4.73 -6.65
C ARG A 98 -18.00 4.34 -7.14
N ASP A 99 -16.99 5.04 -6.66
CA ASP A 99 -15.58 4.70 -6.83
C ASP A 99 -14.85 4.95 -5.51
N GLN A 100 -13.65 4.38 -5.33
CA GLN A 100 -12.90 4.54 -4.09
C GLN A 100 -11.39 4.53 -4.34
N ALA A 101 -10.64 5.18 -3.45
CA ALA A 101 -9.19 5.20 -3.44
C ALA A 101 -8.66 5.02 -2.02
N TYR A 102 -7.44 4.45 -1.91
CA TYR A 102 -6.69 4.37 -0.67
C TYR A 102 -5.36 5.09 -0.85
N PHE A 103 -5.00 5.91 0.14
CA PHE A 103 -3.79 6.70 0.15
C PHE A 103 -2.95 6.34 1.36
N ASP A 104 -1.65 6.28 1.16
CA ASP A 104 -0.63 6.07 2.18
C ASP A 104 0.67 6.77 1.77
N ALA A 105 1.75 6.60 2.53
CA ALA A 105 3.05 7.21 2.23
C ALA A 105 3.64 6.79 0.86
N THR A 106 3.17 5.69 0.27
CA THR A 106 3.65 5.19 -1.03
C THR A 106 2.74 5.61 -2.18
N PHE A 107 1.44 5.73 -1.93
CA PHE A 107 0.41 6.03 -2.91
C PHE A 107 -0.34 7.29 -2.52
N THR A 108 0.16 8.41 -2.97
CA THR A 108 -0.33 9.75 -2.61
C THR A 108 -1.31 10.34 -3.61
N SER A 109 -1.49 9.72 -4.78
CA SER A 109 -2.37 10.23 -5.83
C SER A 109 -3.26 9.13 -6.43
N ALA A 110 -4.47 9.50 -6.83
CA ALA A 110 -5.42 8.61 -7.51
C ALA A 110 -6.35 9.40 -8.41
N THR A 111 -6.80 8.78 -9.51
CA THR A 111 -7.86 9.29 -10.38
C THR A 111 -9.10 8.42 -10.23
N LEU A 112 -10.22 9.00 -9.80
CA LEU A 112 -11.53 8.35 -9.73
C LEU A 112 -12.32 8.65 -10.99
N ARG A 113 -12.73 7.61 -11.71
CA ARG A 113 -13.48 7.69 -12.95
C ARG A 113 -14.86 7.08 -12.76
N PHE A 114 -15.88 7.87 -12.69
CA PHE A 114 -17.26 7.46 -12.48
C PHE A 114 -17.92 6.81 -13.71
N ALA A 115 -17.16 6.53 -14.76
CA ALA A 115 -17.67 5.84 -15.94
C ALA A 115 -17.94 4.35 -15.58
N PRO A 116 -19.00 3.71 -16.15
CA PRO A 116 -19.19 2.27 -15.97
C PRO A 116 -18.02 1.55 -16.67
N PRO A 117 -17.11 0.95 -15.89
CA PRO A 117 -15.95 0.31 -16.52
C PRO A 117 -16.42 -0.98 -17.19
N THR A 118 -15.88 -1.29 -18.37
CA THR A 118 -16.04 -2.62 -18.95
C THR A 118 -15.37 -3.65 -18.04
N LYS A 119 -15.87 -4.89 -17.99
CA LYS A 119 -15.25 -5.97 -17.19
C LYS A 119 -13.75 -6.11 -17.48
N PHE A 120 -13.36 -5.95 -18.73
CA PHE A 120 -11.95 -5.97 -19.15
C PHE A 120 -11.18 -4.75 -18.61
N GLY A 121 -11.77 -3.56 -18.69
CA GLY A 121 -11.16 -2.35 -18.13
C GLY A 121 -10.94 -2.44 -16.63
N ILE A 122 -11.92 -2.99 -15.88
CA ILE A 122 -11.78 -3.27 -14.45
C ILE A 122 -10.58 -4.21 -14.22
N ALA A 123 -10.56 -5.36 -14.90
CA ALA A 123 -9.50 -6.34 -14.72
C ALA A 123 -8.11 -5.75 -14.95
N VAL A 124 -7.91 -5.02 -16.07
CA VAL A 124 -6.64 -4.39 -16.41
C VAL A 124 -6.24 -3.33 -15.37
N THR A 125 -7.17 -2.43 -15.00
CA THR A 125 -6.88 -1.39 -14.00
C THR A 125 -6.48 -2.02 -12.67
N ARG A 126 -7.22 -3.03 -12.19
CA ARG A 126 -6.90 -3.73 -10.94
C ARG A 126 -5.58 -4.49 -10.99
N MET A 127 -5.25 -5.11 -12.12
CA MET A 127 -3.95 -5.74 -12.31
C MET A 127 -2.80 -4.72 -12.28
N VAL A 128 -2.98 -3.55 -12.90
CA VAL A 128 -1.98 -2.47 -12.87
C VAL A 128 -1.83 -1.90 -11.46
N ASP A 129 -2.93 -1.66 -10.74
CA ASP A 129 -2.90 -1.20 -9.35
C ASP A 129 -2.17 -2.22 -8.46
N GLY A 130 -2.49 -3.51 -8.61
CA GLY A 130 -1.81 -4.59 -7.91
C GLY A 130 -0.32 -4.65 -8.25
N ALA A 131 0.03 -4.53 -9.54
CA ALA A 131 1.42 -4.55 -9.98
C ALA A 131 2.23 -3.39 -9.38
N ARG A 132 1.67 -2.18 -9.39
CA ARG A 132 2.32 -1.02 -8.77
C ARG A 132 2.53 -1.22 -7.27
N ARG A 133 1.53 -1.73 -6.55
CA ARG A 133 1.66 -1.97 -5.10
C ARG A 133 2.58 -3.15 -4.78
N GLY A 134 2.62 -4.17 -5.62
CA GLY A 134 3.49 -5.33 -5.43
C GLY A 134 4.98 -4.98 -5.45
N VAL A 135 5.37 -3.89 -6.11
CA VAL A 135 6.77 -3.42 -6.23
C VAL A 135 6.96 -1.96 -5.84
N GLY A 136 5.91 -1.22 -5.48
CA GLY A 136 5.98 0.22 -5.23
C GLY A 136 6.50 0.62 -3.86
N GLY A 137 6.46 -0.26 -2.87
CA GLY A 137 6.91 0.04 -1.51
C GLY A 137 8.39 -0.25 -1.28
N VAL A 138 9.09 0.60 -0.52
CA VAL A 138 10.51 0.38 -0.19
C VAL A 138 10.72 -0.96 0.51
N VAL A 139 9.85 -1.31 1.46
CA VAL A 139 9.92 -2.58 2.20
C VAL A 139 9.70 -3.77 1.27
N GLN A 140 8.73 -3.67 0.35
CA GLN A 140 8.47 -4.70 -0.65
C GLN A 140 9.65 -4.90 -1.58
N LEU A 141 10.25 -3.81 -2.07
CA LEU A 141 11.45 -3.89 -2.91
C LEU A 141 12.62 -4.53 -2.17
N LEU A 142 12.88 -4.09 -0.94
CA LEU A 142 13.94 -4.68 -0.10
C LEU A 142 13.70 -6.17 0.15
N PHE A 143 12.46 -6.56 0.41
CA PHE A 143 12.10 -7.96 0.61
C PHE A 143 12.36 -8.79 -0.66
N LEU A 144 11.89 -8.35 -1.82
CA LEU A 144 12.06 -9.06 -3.09
C LEU A 144 13.54 -9.16 -3.51
N LEU A 145 14.32 -8.08 -3.28
CA LEU A 145 15.76 -8.10 -3.53
C LEU A 145 16.48 -9.05 -2.56
N THR A 146 16.07 -9.09 -1.28
CA THR A 146 16.64 -10.02 -0.30
C THR A 146 16.29 -11.46 -0.64
N LEU A 147 15.07 -11.72 -1.11
CA LEU A 147 14.63 -13.02 -1.58
C LEU A 147 15.44 -13.47 -2.81
N ALA A 148 15.71 -12.57 -3.75
CA ALA A 148 16.56 -12.82 -4.89
C ALA A 148 18.03 -13.13 -4.48
N LEU A 149 18.55 -12.42 -3.47
CA LEU A 149 19.88 -12.62 -2.92
C LEU A 149 20.01 -13.96 -2.18
N ALA A 150 18.91 -14.46 -1.59
CA ALA A 150 18.89 -15.74 -0.89
C ALA A 150 19.14 -16.94 -1.80
N ALA A 151 18.83 -16.80 -3.09
CA ALA A 151 18.98 -17.87 -4.06
C ALA A 151 20.45 -18.09 -4.47
N ARG A 152 20.90 -19.34 -4.46
CA ARG A 152 22.26 -19.76 -4.87
C ARG A 152 22.31 -20.36 -6.26
N SER A 153 21.17 -20.83 -6.73
CA SER A 153 21.00 -21.44 -8.03
C SER A 153 19.70 -20.99 -8.68
N ARG A 154 19.60 -21.12 -10.01
CA ARG A 154 18.36 -20.80 -10.72
C ARG A 154 17.18 -21.68 -10.27
N ARG A 155 17.44 -22.95 -9.87
CA ARG A 155 16.41 -23.86 -9.37
C ARG A 155 15.90 -23.41 -7.99
N GLU A 156 16.81 -23.03 -7.11
CA GLU A 156 16.46 -22.49 -5.81
C GLU A 156 15.70 -21.16 -5.93
N LEU A 157 16.12 -20.27 -6.83
CA LEU A 157 15.41 -19.04 -7.14
C LEU A 157 13.97 -19.32 -7.57
N ALA A 158 13.76 -20.27 -8.49
CA ALA A 158 12.43 -20.65 -8.92
C ALA A 158 11.57 -21.22 -7.78
N ALA A 159 12.17 -22.04 -6.91
CA ALA A 159 11.48 -22.60 -5.73
C ALA A 159 11.08 -21.50 -4.73
N LEU A 160 11.97 -20.55 -4.45
CA LEU A 160 11.70 -19.42 -3.55
C LEU A 160 10.62 -18.52 -4.09
N ILE A 161 10.70 -18.14 -5.38
CA ILE A 161 9.69 -17.32 -6.04
C ILE A 161 8.33 -18.03 -6.06
N GLY A 162 8.31 -19.32 -6.40
CA GLY A 162 7.10 -20.13 -6.43
C GLY A 162 6.45 -20.23 -5.03
N ALA A 163 7.24 -20.53 -4.01
CA ALA A 163 6.78 -20.60 -2.63
C ALA A 163 6.24 -19.25 -2.14
N PHE A 164 6.95 -18.16 -2.42
CA PHE A 164 6.51 -16.80 -2.11
C PHE A 164 5.17 -16.46 -2.79
N ALA A 165 5.04 -16.74 -4.10
CA ALA A 165 3.83 -16.46 -4.85
C ALA A 165 2.62 -17.28 -4.32
N VAL A 166 2.82 -18.56 -4.02
CA VAL A 166 1.79 -19.42 -3.41
C VAL A 166 1.39 -18.88 -2.05
N GLY A 167 2.36 -18.52 -1.21
CA GLY A 167 2.10 -17.88 0.09
C GLY A 167 1.31 -16.60 -0.06
N MET A 168 1.71 -15.71 -0.98
CA MET A 168 1.05 -14.42 -1.21
C MET A 168 -0.39 -14.59 -1.67
N ILE A 169 -0.66 -15.51 -2.59
CA ILE A 169 -2.02 -15.84 -3.03
C ILE A 169 -2.82 -16.40 -1.84
N GLY A 170 -2.28 -17.38 -1.12
CA GLY A 170 -2.96 -17.99 0.03
C GLY A 170 -3.26 -16.97 1.14
N GLY A 171 -2.31 -16.10 1.47
CA GLY A 171 -2.49 -15.05 2.47
C GLY A 171 -3.53 -14.01 2.07
N ALA A 172 -3.57 -13.62 0.79
CA ALA A 172 -4.54 -12.65 0.30
C ALA A 172 -6.01 -13.12 0.42
N PHE A 173 -6.24 -14.42 0.36
CA PHE A 173 -7.57 -15.02 0.57
C PHE A 173 -7.84 -15.45 2.01
N ALA A 174 -6.87 -15.27 2.93
CA ALA A 174 -7.10 -15.46 4.34
C ALA A 174 -8.03 -14.35 4.87
N ASN A 175 -9.10 -14.74 5.56
CA ASN A 175 -10.09 -13.79 6.13
C ASN A 175 -9.53 -13.10 7.39
N TRP A 176 -8.30 -12.61 7.32
CA TRP A 176 -7.62 -11.92 8.41
C TRP A 176 -7.26 -10.50 7.98
N GLN A 177 -7.73 -9.52 8.74
CA GLN A 177 -7.49 -8.10 8.52
C GLN A 177 -6.70 -7.53 9.71
N PRO A 178 -5.38 -7.72 9.74
CA PRO A 178 -4.54 -7.16 10.79
C PRO A 178 -4.47 -5.63 10.66
N ASP A 179 -4.09 -4.99 11.77
CA ASP A 179 -3.73 -3.58 11.73
C ASP A 179 -2.62 -3.34 10.69
N PRO A 180 -2.73 -2.31 9.84
CA PRO A 180 -1.70 -1.99 8.84
C PRO A 180 -0.29 -1.84 9.42
N ARG A 181 -0.16 -1.31 10.65
CA ARG A 181 1.13 -1.21 11.36
C ARG A 181 1.73 -2.58 11.64
N PHE A 182 0.90 -3.52 12.10
CA PHE A 182 1.36 -4.89 12.33
C PHE A 182 1.89 -5.51 11.04
N ALA A 183 1.15 -5.36 9.93
CA ALA A 183 1.55 -5.92 8.64
C ALA A 183 2.87 -5.31 8.12
N GLU A 184 3.08 -4.00 8.29
CA GLU A 184 4.33 -3.33 7.92
C GLU A 184 5.51 -3.74 8.81
N CYS A 185 5.31 -3.85 10.12
CA CYS A 185 6.33 -4.36 11.05
C CYS A 185 6.71 -5.81 10.73
N ALA A 186 5.72 -6.65 10.44
CA ALA A 186 5.95 -8.05 10.06
C ALA A 186 6.74 -8.15 8.73
N ALA A 187 6.42 -7.30 7.74
CA ALA A 187 7.15 -7.23 6.49
C ALA A 187 8.61 -6.79 6.69
N ALA A 188 8.84 -5.74 7.50
CA ALA A 188 10.18 -5.25 7.80
C ALA A 188 11.02 -6.29 8.56
N LEU A 189 10.41 -6.96 9.55
CA LEU A 189 11.05 -8.05 10.29
C LEU A 189 11.38 -9.25 9.39
N GLY A 190 10.49 -9.52 8.41
CA GLY A 190 10.71 -10.56 7.41
C GLY A 190 11.94 -10.31 6.55
N VAL A 191 12.21 -9.04 6.17
CA VAL A 191 13.46 -8.66 5.48
C VAL A 191 14.67 -8.95 6.35
N GLY A 192 14.63 -8.52 7.62
CA GLY A 192 15.70 -8.77 8.59
C GLY A 192 15.96 -10.25 8.79
N TYR A 193 14.91 -11.04 9.01
CA TYR A 193 15.00 -12.48 9.20
C TYR A 193 15.66 -13.19 8.01
N LEU A 194 15.19 -12.89 6.80
CA LEU A 194 15.75 -13.49 5.58
C LEU A 194 17.21 -13.11 5.37
N ALA A 195 17.58 -11.87 5.71
CA ALA A 195 18.98 -11.42 5.66
C ALA A 195 19.87 -12.13 6.67
N VAL A 196 19.40 -12.34 7.91
CA VAL A 196 20.11 -13.15 8.94
C VAL A 196 20.31 -14.59 8.45
N GLU A 197 19.30 -15.19 7.85
CA GLU A 197 19.41 -16.54 7.31
C GLU A 197 20.46 -16.66 6.19
N ILE A 198 20.54 -15.65 5.30
CA ILE A 198 21.57 -15.61 4.25
C ILE A 198 22.98 -15.55 4.86
N LEU A 199 23.16 -14.76 5.93
CA LEU A 199 24.47 -14.53 6.56
C LEU A 199 24.93 -15.74 7.41
N PHE A 200 24.04 -16.29 8.24
CA PHE A 200 24.42 -17.22 9.31
C PHE A 200 24.01 -18.67 9.07
N VAL A 201 22.99 -18.93 8.24
CA VAL A 201 22.47 -20.27 7.96
C VAL A 201 22.55 -20.59 6.47
N PRO A 202 23.76 -20.69 5.92
CA PRO A 202 23.92 -20.81 4.47
C PRO A 202 23.33 -22.10 3.85
N GLU A 203 23.15 -23.16 4.61
CA GLU A 203 22.69 -24.48 4.11
C GLU A 203 21.26 -24.84 4.50
N GLY A 204 20.46 -23.85 4.93
CA GLY A 204 19.08 -24.05 5.35
C GLY A 204 18.19 -24.57 4.22
N GLY A 205 17.76 -25.84 4.32
CA GLY A 205 16.87 -26.46 3.33
C GLY A 205 15.42 -25.98 3.40
N TRP A 206 15.06 -25.17 4.38
CA TRP A 206 13.68 -24.75 4.67
C TRP A 206 13.33 -23.33 4.17
N ARG A 207 14.21 -22.70 3.42
CA ARG A 207 14.04 -21.32 2.91
C ARG A 207 12.76 -21.12 2.12
N TRP A 208 12.33 -22.13 1.38
CA TRP A 208 11.08 -22.07 0.62
C TRP A 208 9.85 -21.96 1.54
N MET A 209 9.86 -22.62 2.72
CA MET A 209 8.77 -22.45 3.70
C MET A 209 8.72 -21.04 4.26
N ILE A 210 9.89 -20.49 4.59
CA ILE A 210 10.00 -19.11 5.08
C ILE A 210 9.50 -18.14 4.01
N ALA A 211 9.93 -18.34 2.75
CA ALA A 211 9.44 -17.55 1.63
C ALA A 211 7.91 -17.63 1.48
N ALA A 212 7.31 -18.82 1.68
CA ALA A 212 5.86 -19.00 1.64
C ALA A 212 5.16 -18.26 2.78
N VAL A 213 5.65 -18.38 4.01
CA VAL A 213 5.07 -17.68 5.18
C VAL A 213 5.14 -16.17 5.01
N LEU A 214 6.32 -15.65 4.63
CA LEU A 214 6.51 -14.22 4.40
C LEU A 214 5.67 -13.72 3.21
N GLY A 215 5.54 -14.54 2.16
CA GLY A 215 4.58 -14.30 1.07
C GLY A 215 3.16 -14.19 1.59
N GLY A 216 2.75 -15.06 2.52
CA GLY A 216 1.44 -15.02 3.18
C GLY A 216 1.17 -13.69 3.87
N PHE A 217 2.10 -13.18 4.68
CA PHE A 217 1.98 -11.86 5.30
C PHE A 217 1.89 -10.74 4.26
N GLN A 218 2.68 -10.82 3.20
CA GLN A 218 2.62 -9.86 2.11
C GLN A 218 1.27 -9.89 1.38
N GLY A 219 0.71 -11.07 1.17
CA GLY A 219 -0.62 -11.24 0.58
C GLY A 219 -1.73 -10.64 1.43
N ILE A 220 -1.70 -10.88 2.75
CA ILE A 220 -2.62 -10.28 3.71
C ILE A 220 -2.54 -8.76 3.67
N TYR A 221 -1.33 -8.20 3.71
CA TYR A 221 -1.12 -6.76 3.61
C TYR A 221 -1.68 -6.18 2.32
N LEU A 222 -1.39 -6.80 1.18
CA LEU A 222 -1.88 -6.34 -0.12
C LEU A 222 -3.42 -6.44 -0.24
N ALA A 223 -4.04 -7.44 0.38
CA ALA A 223 -5.49 -7.61 0.37
C ALA A 223 -6.24 -6.43 1.02
N LEU A 224 -5.63 -5.75 2.00
CA LEU A 224 -6.19 -4.54 2.64
C LEU A 224 -6.44 -3.41 1.64
N PHE A 225 -5.70 -3.39 0.53
CA PHE A 225 -5.81 -2.36 -0.51
C PHE A 225 -6.62 -2.80 -1.72
N SER A 226 -7.16 -4.03 -1.72
CA SER A 226 -8.01 -4.50 -2.81
C SER A 226 -9.38 -3.84 -2.75
N ARG A 227 -9.82 -3.26 -3.85
CA ARG A 227 -11.11 -2.56 -3.96
C ARG A 227 -12.26 -3.50 -4.35
N GLY A 228 -12.36 -4.66 -3.72
CA GLY A 228 -13.42 -5.64 -4.03
C GLY A 228 -13.09 -6.63 -5.15
N ASP A 229 -12.15 -6.31 -6.06
CA ASP A 229 -11.70 -7.17 -7.17
C ASP A 229 -10.36 -7.84 -6.84
N LEU A 230 -10.28 -8.42 -5.64
CA LEU A 230 -9.08 -9.06 -5.08
C LEU A 230 -8.35 -9.98 -6.07
N PRO A 231 -9.01 -10.88 -6.85
CA PRO A 231 -8.30 -11.79 -7.74
C PRO A 231 -7.42 -11.06 -8.76
N TYR A 232 -7.94 -10.07 -9.45
CA TYR A 232 -7.18 -9.31 -10.47
C TYR A 232 -6.03 -8.51 -9.84
N PHE A 233 -6.29 -7.90 -8.69
CA PHE A 233 -5.29 -7.14 -7.94
C PHE A 233 -4.12 -8.03 -7.51
N ILE A 234 -4.40 -9.20 -6.91
CA ILE A 234 -3.38 -10.14 -6.47
C ILE A 234 -2.62 -10.76 -7.65
N VAL A 235 -3.27 -11.03 -8.77
CA VAL A 235 -2.59 -11.50 -9.99
C VAL A 235 -1.57 -10.45 -10.45
N GLY A 236 -1.96 -9.17 -10.50
CA GLY A 236 -1.05 -8.09 -10.88
C GLY A 236 0.13 -7.95 -9.91
N ALA A 237 -0.13 -7.96 -8.60
CA ALA A 237 0.90 -7.88 -7.58
C ALA A 237 1.86 -9.08 -7.62
N SER A 238 1.32 -10.29 -7.77
CA SER A 238 2.14 -11.51 -7.86
C SER A 238 3.01 -11.50 -9.11
N LEU A 239 2.46 -11.11 -10.24
CA LEU A 239 3.20 -11.09 -11.50
C LEU A 239 4.37 -10.10 -11.47
N SER A 240 4.14 -8.88 -10.96
CA SER A 240 5.19 -7.87 -10.84
C SER A 240 6.28 -8.29 -9.85
N ALA A 241 5.90 -8.85 -8.69
CA ALA A 241 6.84 -9.35 -7.69
C ALA A 241 7.68 -10.51 -8.22
N VAL A 242 7.06 -11.48 -8.89
CA VAL A 242 7.73 -12.62 -9.53
C VAL A 242 8.71 -12.13 -10.59
N LEU A 243 8.28 -11.22 -11.47
CA LEU A 243 9.11 -10.68 -12.54
C LEU A 243 10.33 -9.93 -11.98
N LEU A 244 10.12 -9.04 -11.02
CA LEU A 244 11.21 -8.30 -10.37
C LEU A 244 12.21 -9.25 -9.69
N CYS A 245 11.71 -10.21 -8.91
CA CYS A 245 12.53 -11.18 -8.22
C CYS A 245 13.30 -12.08 -9.18
N ALA A 246 12.68 -12.51 -10.28
CA ALA A 246 13.34 -13.30 -11.32
C ALA A 246 14.48 -12.51 -12.01
N VAL A 247 14.20 -11.27 -12.41
CA VAL A 247 15.23 -10.42 -13.06
C VAL A 247 16.37 -10.12 -12.08
N ALA A 248 16.07 -9.66 -10.86
CA ALA A 248 17.07 -9.39 -9.83
C ALA A 248 17.88 -10.66 -9.51
N GLY A 249 17.23 -11.80 -9.34
CA GLY A 249 17.89 -13.05 -9.02
C GLY A 249 18.80 -13.55 -10.15
N MET A 250 18.39 -13.43 -11.43
CA MET A 250 19.25 -13.76 -12.55
C MET A 250 20.52 -12.92 -12.60
N LEU A 251 20.44 -11.65 -12.21
CA LEU A 251 21.57 -10.74 -12.17
C LEU A 251 22.47 -11.00 -10.95
N MET A 252 21.89 -11.36 -9.81
CA MET A 252 22.58 -11.51 -8.52
C MET A 252 23.14 -12.91 -8.30
N VAL A 253 22.50 -13.96 -8.82
CA VAL A 253 22.97 -15.33 -8.66
C VAL A 253 24.42 -15.46 -9.09
N ARG A 254 25.30 -15.88 -8.16
CA ARG A 254 26.75 -16.04 -8.35
C ARG A 254 27.59 -14.74 -8.47
N ARG A 255 26.99 -13.55 -8.46
CA ARG A 255 27.74 -12.28 -8.61
C ARG A 255 27.84 -11.50 -7.30
N VAL A 256 26.85 -11.64 -6.44
CA VAL A 256 26.78 -10.84 -5.22
C VAL A 256 27.26 -11.68 -4.02
N PRO A 257 28.24 -11.19 -3.24
CA PRO A 257 28.75 -11.88 -2.08
C PRO A 257 27.71 -11.86 -0.95
N ARG A 258 27.73 -12.89 -0.08
CA ARG A 258 26.76 -13.07 1.03
C ARG A 258 26.72 -11.91 2.01
N TRP A 259 27.86 -11.27 2.26
CA TRP A 259 27.92 -10.12 3.17
C TRP A 259 27.08 -8.92 2.67
N ALA A 260 26.70 -8.87 1.39
CA ALA A 260 25.76 -7.86 0.89
C ALA A 260 24.39 -7.94 1.56
N ALA A 261 24.02 -9.09 2.15
CA ALA A 261 22.81 -9.22 2.96
C ALA A 261 22.83 -8.38 4.26
N ALA A 262 23.98 -7.85 4.66
CA ALA A 262 24.05 -6.90 5.78
C ALA A 262 23.28 -5.59 5.48
N LEU A 263 23.21 -5.17 4.22
CA LEU A 263 22.46 -3.97 3.84
C LEU A 263 20.93 -4.13 4.07
N PRO A 264 20.26 -5.16 3.51
CA PRO A 264 18.84 -5.37 3.80
C PRO A 264 18.58 -5.70 5.27
N LEU A 265 19.52 -6.33 6.00
CA LEU A 265 19.39 -6.51 7.43
C LEU A 265 19.31 -5.18 8.17
N ALA A 266 20.26 -4.29 7.91
CA ALA A 266 20.29 -2.97 8.55
C ALA A 266 19.04 -2.14 8.17
N ALA A 267 18.64 -2.17 6.90
CA ALA A 267 17.47 -1.46 6.43
C ALA A 267 16.16 -2.02 7.02
N GLY A 268 16.02 -3.33 7.11
CA GLY A 268 14.84 -3.99 7.69
C GLY A 268 14.70 -3.68 9.19
N LEU A 269 15.78 -3.75 9.95
CA LEU A 269 15.79 -3.40 11.37
C LEU A 269 15.50 -1.91 11.59
N PHE A 270 16.15 -1.05 10.82
CA PHE A 270 15.89 0.40 10.89
C PHE A 270 14.41 0.71 10.66
N TRP A 271 13.82 0.16 9.58
CA TRP A 271 12.42 0.37 9.25
C TRP A 271 11.48 -0.19 10.32
N PHE A 272 11.78 -1.36 10.86
CA PHE A 272 11.03 -1.95 11.96
C PHE A 272 10.98 -1.01 13.18
N PHE A 273 12.12 -0.47 13.63
CA PHE A 273 12.17 0.44 14.76
C PHE A 273 11.47 1.77 14.49
N VAL A 274 11.57 2.30 13.27
CA VAL A 274 10.84 3.52 12.86
C VAL A 274 9.34 3.28 12.98
N ARG A 275 8.85 2.13 12.50
CA ARG A 275 7.41 1.81 12.53
C ARG A 275 6.88 1.43 13.90
N MET A 276 7.70 0.91 14.79
CA MET A 276 7.30 0.67 16.19
C MET A 276 7.11 1.96 16.99
N ARG A 277 7.78 3.05 16.61
CA ARG A 277 7.72 4.32 17.33
C ARG A 277 6.65 5.27 16.77
N SER A 278 6.19 5.06 15.56
CA SER A 278 5.10 5.82 14.91
C SER A 278 3.74 5.18 15.18
#